data_3b3c134c878b9423259be47457dab666
#
_entry.id   3b3c134c878b9423259be47457dab666
#
_cell.length_a   1.000
_cell.length_b   1.000
_cell.length_c   1.000
_cell.angle_alpha   90.00
_cell.angle_beta   90.00
_cell.angle_gamma   90.00
#
_symmetry.space_group_name_H-M   'P 1'
#
loop_
_entity.id
_entity.type
_entity.pdbx_description
1 polymer ?
#
loop_
_entity_poly.entity_id
_entity_poly.type
_entity_poly.pdbx_seq_one_letter_code
_entity_poly.pdbx_strand_id
1 'polypeptide(L)'
;MELASKYNPADVEGKWYQYWLDHKLFSSKPDGREPYTIVIPPPNVTGVLHMGHMLNNTIQDILVRRARMEGKNACWVPGTDHASIATEAKVVNKLAAQGIKKTDLTRDEFLKHAWEWTDEHGGIILKQLRKLGASCDWDRTAFTMDEKRSESVLKVFVDLYNKGLIYRGVRMVNWDPKALTALSDEEVIYKEEHGKLYYLRYKVEGDEEGRYAVVATTRPETIMGDTAMCINPNDPKNEWLRSEERRVGKE
;
A
#
# COMPACT_ATOMS: atom_id res chain seq x y z
N MET A 1 -44.13 27.28 -17.54
CA MET A 1 -43.55 26.38 -16.54
C MET A 1 -43.21 27.22 -15.35
N GLU A 2 -43.94 27.09 -14.26
CA GLU A 2 -43.59 27.83 -13.00
C GLU A 2 -42.33 27.19 -12.39
N LEU A 3 -41.35 28.02 -12.10
CA LEU A 3 -40.16 27.59 -11.39
C LEU A 3 -40.47 27.38 -9.90
N ALA A 4 -40.04 26.28 -9.32
CA ALA A 4 -40.17 26.07 -7.88
C ALA A 4 -39.46 27.18 -7.10
N SER A 5 -40.07 27.64 -6.01
CA SER A 5 -39.54 28.73 -5.17
C SER A 5 -38.22 28.37 -4.46
N LYS A 6 -37.90 27.08 -4.37
CA LYS A 6 -36.66 26.57 -3.75
C LYS A 6 -36.08 25.44 -4.60
N TYR A 7 -34.77 25.43 -4.73
CA TYR A 7 -34.02 24.31 -5.34
C TYR A 7 -34.07 23.08 -4.43
N ASN A 8 -34.51 21.95 -4.98
CA ASN A 8 -34.45 20.65 -4.31
C ASN A 8 -33.51 19.72 -5.09
N PRO A 9 -32.34 19.38 -4.55
CA PRO A 9 -31.39 18.51 -5.24
C PRO A 9 -31.99 17.14 -5.65
N ALA A 10 -32.86 16.57 -4.83
CA ALA A 10 -33.45 15.27 -5.08
C ALA A 10 -34.27 15.21 -6.39
N ASP A 11 -34.85 16.33 -6.80
CA ASP A 11 -35.70 16.41 -8.01
C ASP A 11 -34.88 16.56 -9.30
N VAL A 12 -33.63 16.99 -9.19
CA VAL A 12 -32.83 17.40 -10.36
C VAL A 12 -31.56 16.57 -10.57
N GLU A 13 -30.83 16.23 -9.52
CA GLU A 13 -29.52 15.61 -9.64
C GLU A 13 -29.56 14.25 -10.35
N GLY A 14 -30.45 13.36 -9.91
CA GLY A 14 -30.60 12.03 -10.51
C GLY A 14 -30.98 12.08 -11.98
N LYS A 15 -31.95 12.96 -12.34
CA LYS A 15 -32.42 13.15 -13.72
C LYS A 15 -31.31 13.63 -14.64
N TRP A 16 -30.57 14.67 -14.25
CA TRP A 16 -29.54 15.24 -15.11
C TRP A 16 -28.30 14.37 -15.18
N TYR A 17 -27.92 13.69 -14.10
CA TYR A 17 -26.79 12.77 -14.14
C TYR A 17 -27.09 11.59 -15.08
N GLN A 18 -28.31 11.03 -15.01
CA GLN A 18 -28.72 9.97 -15.94
C GLN A 18 -28.71 10.44 -17.39
N TYR A 19 -29.22 11.66 -17.65
CA TYR A 19 -29.17 12.26 -18.98
C TYR A 19 -27.73 12.33 -19.53
N TRP A 20 -26.76 12.75 -18.69
CA TRP A 20 -25.36 12.80 -19.10
C TRP A 20 -24.78 11.41 -19.43
N LEU A 21 -25.16 10.40 -18.67
CA LEU A 21 -24.73 9.01 -18.92
C LEU A 21 -25.33 8.46 -20.22
N ASP A 22 -26.62 8.63 -20.43
CA ASP A 22 -27.35 8.15 -21.62
C ASP A 22 -26.80 8.77 -22.91
N HIS A 23 -26.39 10.03 -22.84
CA HIS A 23 -25.82 10.75 -23.99
C HIS A 23 -24.28 10.63 -24.03
N LYS A 24 -23.66 9.85 -23.15
CA LYS A 24 -22.20 9.61 -23.09
C LYS A 24 -21.36 10.90 -23.09
N LEU A 25 -21.84 11.94 -22.40
CA LEU A 25 -21.21 13.28 -22.44
C LEU A 25 -19.80 13.31 -21.81
N PHE A 26 -19.44 12.28 -21.03
CA PHE A 26 -18.12 12.16 -20.39
C PHE A 26 -17.19 11.20 -21.14
N SER A 27 -17.68 10.51 -22.15
CA SER A 27 -16.91 9.56 -22.95
C SER A 27 -15.86 10.27 -23.80
N SER A 28 -14.66 9.72 -23.85
CA SER A 28 -13.56 10.24 -24.65
C SER A 28 -13.04 9.19 -25.62
N LYS A 29 -12.86 9.61 -26.87
CA LYS A 29 -12.20 8.80 -27.91
C LYS A 29 -11.07 9.62 -28.52
N PRO A 30 -9.94 9.02 -28.87
CA PRO A 30 -8.87 9.72 -29.58
C PRO A 30 -9.40 10.43 -30.83
N ASP A 31 -9.14 11.72 -30.94
CA ASP A 31 -9.48 12.55 -32.10
C ASP A 31 -8.37 13.63 -32.30
N GLY A 32 -8.61 14.59 -33.17
CA GLY A 32 -7.64 15.65 -33.48
C GLY A 32 -7.53 16.77 -32.44
N ARG A 33 -8.29 16.74 -31.36
CA ARG A 33 -8.24 17.77 -30.29
C ARG A 33 -7.07 17.52 -29.35
N GLU A 34 -6.60 18.60 -28.70
CA GLU A 34 -5.60 18.49 -27.64
C GLU A 34 -6.06 17.55 -26.52
N PRO A 35 -5.30 16.49 -26.17
CA PRO A 35 -5.69 15.58 -25.15
C PRO A 35 -5.49 16.18 -23.74
N TYR A 36 -6.45 15.92 -22.85
CA TYR A 36 -6.36 16.22 -21.43
C TYR A 36 -6.83 15.02 -20.61
N THR A 37 -5.90 14.29 -20.02
CA THR A 37 -6.24 13.03 -19.34
C THR A 37 -5.85 13.09 -17.86
N ILE A 38 -6.81 12.73 -16.99
CA ILE A 38 -6.57 12.47 -15.57
C ILE A 38 -6.94 11.00 -15.30
N VAL A 39 -6.07 10.31 -14.57
CA VAL A 39 -6.38 9.02 -13.94
C VAL A 39 -6.71 9.31 -12.48
N ILE A 40 -7.89 8.90 -12.04
CA ILE A 40 -8.30 9.08 -10.64
C ILE A 40 -7.29 8.37 -9.72
N PRO A 41 -6.84 8.96 -8.60
CA PRO A 41 -6.23 8.19 -7.53
C PRO A 41 -7.26 7.16 -7.04
N PRO A 42 -7.08 5.86 -7.32
CA PRO A 42 -8.15 4.89 -7.13
C PRO A 42 -8.43 4.70 -5.64
N PRO A 43 -9.65 4.94 -5.15
CA PRO A 43 -10.00 4.69 -3.76
C PRO A 43 -9.89 3.22 -3.41
N ASN A 44 -9.41 2.95 -2.20
CA ASN A 44 -9.32 1.60 -1.65
C ASN A 44 -10.73 1.01 -1.40
N VAL A 45 -10.94 -0.26 -1.74
CA VAL A 45 -12.23 -0.97 -1.49
C VAL A 45 -12.39 -1.37 -0.02
N THR A 46 -11.98 -0.49 0.90
CA THR A 46 -12.02 -0.73 2.36
C THR A 46 -13.27 -0.20 3.04
N GLY A 47 -14.12 0.53 2.30
CA GLY A 47 -15.34 1.11 2.85
C GLY A 47 -15.98 2.14 1.92
N VAL A 48 -16.51 3.21 2.53
CA VAL A 48 -17.18 4.32 1.83
C VAL A 48 -16.23 5.51 1.65
N LEU A 49 -16.54 6.39 0.72
CA LEU A 49 -15.78 7.63 0.52
C LEU A 49 -15.98 8.58 1.71
N HIS A 50 -14.96 9.35 2.02
CA HIS A 50 -14.96 10.38 3.05
C HIS A 50 -14.62 11.76 2.45
N MET A 51 -14.68 12.83 3.27
CA MET A 51 -14.46 14.21 2.82
C MET A 51 -13.16 14.44 2.06
N GLY A 52 -12.06 13.74 2.41
CA GLY A 52 -10.81 13.83 1.67
C GLY A 52 -10.93 13.34 0.22
N HIS A 53 -11.68 12.27 -0.01
CA HIS A 53 -11.99 11.79 -1.36
C HIS A 53 -12.85 12.82 -2.12
N MET A 54 -13.84 13.41 -1.46
CA MET A 54 -14.70 14.42 -2.08
C MET A 54 -13.89 15.64 -2.53
N LEU A 55 -13.02 16.17 -1.67
CA LEU A 55 -12.14 17.30 -2.00
C LEU A 55 -11.25 16.98 -3.21
N ASN A 56 -10.54 15.85 -3.15
CA ASN A 56 -9.64 15.44 -4.22
C ASN A 56 -10.38 15.28 -5.56
N ASN A 57 -11.50 14.56 -5.57
CA ASN A 57 -12.28 14.32 -6.78
C ASN A 57 -12.96 15.58 -7.33
N THR A 58 -13.39 16.48 -6.45
CA THR A 58 -13.99 17.76 -6.87
C THR A 58 -12.97 18.63 -7.62
N ILE A 59 -11.73 18.70 -7.13
CA ILE A 59 -10.65 19.44 -7.81
C ILE A 59 -10.39 18.86 -9.20
N GLN A 60 -10.30 17.54 -9.32
CA GLN A 60 -10.11 16.87 -10.61
C GLN A 60 -11.29 17.13 -11.55
N ASP A 61 -12.52 17.03 -11.06
CA ASP A 61 -13.72 17.25 -11.87
C ASP A 61 -13.78 18.68 -12.41
N ILE A 62 -13.42 19.68 -11.60
CA ILE A 62 -13.34 21.09 -12.03
C ILE A 62 -12.35 21.22 -13.19
N LEU A 63 -11.16 20.64 -13.07
CA LEU A 63 -10.12 20.74 -14.10
C LEU A 63 -10.54 20.02 -15.40
N VAL A 64 -11.15 18.84 -15.30
CA VAL A 64 -11.64 18.09 -16.46
C VAL A 64 -12.79 18.82 -17.15
N ARG A 65 -13.74 19.40 -16.39
CA ARG A 65 -14.84 20.19 -16.95
C ARG A 65 -14.31 21.46 -17.63
N ARG A 66 -13.35 22.14 -17.03
CA ARG A 66 -12.67 23.27 -17.65
C ARG A 66 -12.02 22.88 -18.96
N ALA A 67 -11.25 21.80 -19.01
CA ALA A 67 -10.62 21.32 -20.24
C ALA A 67 -11.66 21.04 -21.36
N ARG A 68 -12.84 20.48 -21.01
CA ARG A 68 -13.94 20.29 -21.98
C ARG A 68 -14.47 21.62 -22.50
N MET A 69 -14.61 22.64 -21.62
CA MET A 69 -15.06 23.99 -22.02
C MET A 69 -14.03 24.68 -22.90
N GLU A 70 -12.73 24.39 -22.74
CA GLU A 70 -11.65 24.86 -23.60
C GLU A 70 -11.57 24.10 -24.95
N GLY A 71 -12.48 23.14 -25.19
CA GLY A 71 -12.54 22.38 -26.44
C GLY A 71 -11.56 21.21 -26.51
N LYS A 72 -10.89 20.84 -25.42
CA LYS A 72 -9.95 19.72 -25.39
C LYS A 72 -10.67 18.36 -25.38
N ASN A 73 -9.98 17.32 -25.80
CA ASN A 73 -10.44 15.94 -25.63
C ASN A 73 -10.12 15.47 -24.20
N ALA A 74 -11.05 15.74 -23.28
CA ALA A 74 -10.85 15.47 -21.86
C ALA A 74 -11.32 14.07 -21.47
N CYS A 75 -10.43 13.28 -20.91
CA CYS A 75 -10.67 11.93 -20.39
C CYS A 75 -10.35 11.84 -18.91
N TRP A 76 -11.34 11.54 -18.08
CA TRP A 76 -11.12 11.24 -16.66
C TRP A 76 -11.42 9.78 -16.40
N VAL A 77 -10.37 9.00 -16.13
CA VAL A 77 -10.45 7.53 -15.97
C VAL A 77 -10.77 7.19 -14.52
N PRO A 78 -11.93 6.60 -14.21
CA PRO A 78 -12.27 6.16 -12.88
C PRO A 78 -11.72 4.77 -12.57
N GLY A 79 -11.59 4.45 -11.27
CA GLY A 79 -11.18 3.12 -10.84
C GLY A 79 -11.22 2.97 -9.33
N THR A 80 -10.95 1.75 -8.87
CA THR A 80 -10.82 1.38 -7.46
C THR A 80 -9.58 0.54 -7.24
N ASP A 81 -9.03 0.62 -6.02
CA ASP A 81 -7.85 -0.14 -5.62
C ASP A 81 -8.23 -1.28 -4.66
N HIS A 82 -7.62 -2.46 -4.87
CA HIS A 82 -7.82 -3.62 -4.03
C HIS A 82 -7.24 -3.47 -2.62
N ALA A 83 -6.27 -2.56 -2.42
CA ALA A 83 -5.67 -2.19 -1.13
C ALA A 83 -5.28 -3.39 -0.24
N SER A 84 -4.84 -4.46 -0.86
CA SER A 84 -4.33 -5.71 -0.29
C SER A 84 -4.51 -5.90 1.24
N ILE A 85 -3.55 -5.45 2.06
CA ILE A 85 -3.52 -5.65 3.52
C ILE A 85 -4.72 -5.00 4.21
N ALA A 86 -5.10 -3.79 3.82
CA ALA A 86 -6.21 -3.07 4.45
C ALA A 86 -7.56 -3.75 4.16
N THR A 87 -7.76 -4.27 2.95
CA THR A 87 -8.95 -5.05 2.59
C THR A 87 -8.95 -6.40 3.31
N GLU A 88 -7.81 -7.09 3.36
CA GLU A 88 -7.66 -8.34 4.11
C GLU A 88 -8.05 -8.16 5.58
N ALA A 89 -7.56 -7.11 6.25
CA ALA A 89 -7.91 -6.81 7.64
C ALA A 89 -9.43 -6.62 7.83
N LYS A 90 -10.12 -5.97 6.88
CA LYS A 90 -11.58 -5.82 6.92
C LYS A 90 -12.31 -7.14 6.76
N VAL A 91 -11.87 -7.99 5.83
CA VAL A 91 -12.44 -9.32 5.62
C VAL A 91 -12.23 -10.20 6.85
N VAL A 92 -11.02 -10.22 7.41
CA VAL A 92 -10.71 -10.97 8.64
C VAL A 92 -11.59 -10.52 9.80
N ASN A 93 -11.79 -9.22 10.00
CA ASN A 93 -12.67 -8.70 11.04
C ASN A 93 -14.14 -9.08 10.82
N LYS A 94 -14.63 -9.06 9.57
CA LYS A 94 -15.98 -9.51 9.20
C LYS A 94 -16.17 -10.99 9.52
N LEU A 95 -15.22 -11.85 9.17
CA LEU A 95 -15.22 -13.28 9.45
C LEU A 95 -15.15 -13.56 10.96
N ALA A 96 -14.29 -12.85 11.69
CA ALA A 96 -14.16 -12.98 13.14
C ALA A 96 -15.47 -12.65 13.87
N ALA A 97 -16.22 -11.65 13.41
CA ALA A 97 -17.54 -11.32 13.93
C ALA A 97 -18.57 -12.45 13.71
N GLN A 98 -18.32 -13.32 12.72
CA GLN A 98 -19.11 -14.52 12.44
C GLN A 98 -18.56 -15.79 13.13
N GLY A 99 -17.50 -15.66 13.94
CA GLY A 99 -16.85 -16.77 14.63
C GLY A 99 -15.88 -17.59 13.77
N ILE A 100 -15.56 -17.11 12.54
CA ILE A 100 -14.68 -17.79 11.60
C ILE A 100 -13.27 -17.20 11.72
N LYS A 101 -12.25 -18.04 11.92
CA LYS A 101 -10.86 -17.61 11.94
C LYS A 101 -10.24 -17.79 10.55
N LYS A 102 -9.39 -16.86 10.12
CA LYS A 102 -8.65 -16.98 8.85
C LYS A 102 -7.84 -18.28 8.77
N THR A 103 -7.29 -18.74 9.90
CA THR A 103 -6.50 -19.98 9.99
C THR A 103 -7.30 -21.25 9.72
N ASP A 104 -8.62 -21.19 9.81
CA ASP A 104 -9.51 -22.33 9.59
C ASP A 104 -9.93 -22.45 8.11
N LEU A 105 -9.53 -21.48 7.28
CA LEU A 105 -9.86 -21.40 5.86
C LEU A 105 -8.65 -21.73 4.99
N THR A 106 -8.91 -22.40 3.88
CA THR A 106 -7.95 -22.49 2.79
C THR A 106 -7.79 -21.13 2.09
N ARG A 107 -6.72 -20.98 1.28
CA ARG A 107 -6.51 -19.76 0.49
C ARG A 107 -7.71 -19.44 -0.41
N ASP A 108 -8.26 -20.44 -1.09
CA ASP A 108 -9.34 -20.25 -2.06
C ASP A 108 -10.66 -19.85 -1.36
N GLU A 109 -10.96 -20.42 -0.21
CA GLU A 109 -12.11 -20.01 0.61
C GLU A 109 -11.96 -18.57 1.10
N PHE A 110 -10.76 -18.19 1.58
CA PHE A 110 -10.52 -16.81 1.98
C PHE A 110 -10.63 -15.83 0.80
N LEU A 111 -10.08 -16.18 -0.37
CA LEU A 111 -10.19 -15.35 -1.58
C LEU A 111 -11.64 -15.15 -2.01
N LYS A 112 -12.50 -16.16 -1.85
CA LYS A 112 -13.95 -16.02 -2.11
C LYS A 112 -14.56 -14.91 -1.25
N HIS A 113 -14.29 -14.90 0.04
CA HIS A 113 -14.76 -13.84 0.93
C HIS A 113 -14.17 -12.47 0.59
N ALA A 114 -12.92 -12.41 0.15
CA ALA A 114 -12.28 -11.19 -0.28
C ALA A 114 -12.91 -10.61 -1.56
N TRP A 115 -13.28 -11.47 -2.52
CA TRP A 115 -14.01 -11.06 -3.72
C TRP A 115 -15.44 -10.60 -3.41
N GLU A 116 -16.18 -11.31 -2.56
CA GLU A 116 -17.50 -10.89 -2.07
C GLU A 116 -17.46 -9.49 -1.44
N TRP A 117 -16.43 -9.22 -0.62
CA TRP A 117 -16.19 -7.89 -0.06
C TRP A 117 -15.93 -6.83 -1.14
N THR A 118 -15.10 -7.15 -2.11
CA THR A 118 -14.72 -6.24 -3.20
C THR A 118 -15.91 -5.89 -4.08
N ASP A 119 -16.76 -6.86 -4.41
CA ASP A 119 -17.97 -6.65 -5.20
C ASP A 119 -18.98 -5.75 -4.46
N GLU A 120 -19.14 -5.97 -3.15
CA GLU A 120 -20.03 -5.16 -2.30
C GLU A 120 -19.54 -3.71 -2.22
N HIS A 121 -18.28 -3.48 -1.84
CA HIS A 121 -17.77 -2.15 -1.53
C HIS A 121 -17.29 -1.37 -2.75
N GLY A 122 -16.74 -2.01 -3.76
CA GLY A 122 -16.33 -1.37 -5.01
C GLY A 122 -17.52 -0.73 -5.73
N GLY A 123 -18.66 -1.42 -5.73
CA GLY A 123 -19.91 -0.88 -6.29
C GLY A 123 -20.44 0.34 -5.54
N ILE A 124 -20.30 0.40 -4.21
CA ILE A 124 -20.71 1.53 -3.38
C ILE A 124 -19.87 2.77 -3.71
N ILE A 125 -18.55 2.65 -3.79
CA ILE A 125 -17.62 3.74 -4.09
C ILE A 125 -17.97 4.40 -5.43
N LEU A 126 -18.16 3.61 -6.48
CA LEU A 126 -18.50 4.12 -7.81
C LEU A 126 -19.89 4.80 -7.84
N LYS A 127 -20.84 4.30 -7.06
CA LYS A 127 -22.15 4.96 -6.88
C LYS A 127 -22.02 6.30 -6.16
N GLN A 128 -21.17 6.38 -5.15
CA GLN A 128 -20.92 7.63 -4.41
C GLN A 128 -20.24 8.67 -5.30
N LEU A 129 -19.28 8.30 -6.14
CA LEU A 129 -18.66 9.19 -7.11
C LEU A 129 -19.71 9.74 -8.12
N ARG A 130 -20.61 8.89 -8.60
CA ARG A 130 -21.72 9.33 -9.46
C ARG A 130 -22.66 10.29 -8.73
N LYS A 131 -22.97 10.00 -7.45
CA LYS A 131 -23.81 10.89 -6.65
C LYS A 131 -23.15 12.25 -6.37
N LEU A 132 -21.81 12.27 -6.27
CA LEU A 132 -21.02 13.51 -6.22
C LEU A 132 -21.09 14.32 -7.53
N GLY A 133 -21.56 13.73 -8.61
CA GLY A 133 -21.65 14.36 -9.93
C GLY A 133 -20.35 14.22 -10.76
N ALA A 134 -19.45 13.32 -10.40
CA ALA A 134 -18.15 13.15 -11.06
C ALA A 134 -18.31 12.84 -12.56
N SER A 135 -17.63 13.62 -13.41
CA SER A 135 -17.73 13.53 -14.86
C SER A 135 -16.70 12.58 -15.47
N CYS A 136 -16.59 11.38 -14.88
CA CYS A 136 -15.69 10.34 -15.34
C CYS A 136 -16.17 9.65 -16.64
N ASP A 137 -15.21 9.17 -17.43
CA ASP A 137 -15.49 8.23 -18.53
C ASP A 137 -15.73 6.82 -17.95
N TRP A 138 -16.99 6.54 -17.61
CA TRP A 138 -17.39 5.31 -16.91
C TRP A 138 -17.18 4.04 -17.73
N ASP A 139 -17.11 4.14 -19.06
CA ASP A 139 -16.80 3.01 -19.95
C ASP A 139 -15.35 2.52 -19.73
N ARG A 140 -14.50 3.35 -19.09
CA ARG A 140 -13.10 3.05 -18.76
C ARG A 140 -12.88 2.68 -17.29
N THR A 141 -13.96 2.40 -16.56
CA THR A 141 -13.83 2.00 -15.15
C THR A 141 -12.87 0.83 -14.99
N ALA A 142 -11.96 0.93 -14.04
CA ALA A 142 -10.90 -0.03 -13.83
C ALA A 142 -10.80 -0.47 -12.36
N PHE A 143 -10.37 -1.71 -12.15
CA PHE A 143 -10.00 -2.23 -10.84
C PHE A 143 -8.56 -2.75 -10.90
N THR A 144 -7.76 -2.46 -9.88
CA THR A 144 -6.31 -2.78 -9.90
C THR A 144 -6.00 -4.27 -10.01
N MET A 145 -6.95 -5.16 -9.68
CA MET A 145 -6.82 -6.61 -9.83
C MET A 145 -7.71 -7.20 -10.93
N ASP A 146 -8.23 -6.39 -11.86
CA ASP A 146 -8.93 -6.95 -13.00
C ASP A 146 -7.97 -7.77 -13.90
N GLU A 147 -8.52 -8.66 -14.72
CA GLU A 147 -7.76 -9.60 -15.54
C GLU A 147 -6.70 -8.91 -16.41
N LYS A 148 -7.08 -7.86 -17.11
CA LYS A 148 -6.19 -7.11 -18.01
C LYS A 148 -5.02 -6.47 -17.29
N ARG A 149 -5.25 -5.96 -16.07
CA ARG A 149 -4.20 -5.33 -15.25
C ARG A 149 -3.32 -6.36 -14.60
N SER A 150 -3.89 -7.46 -14.13
CA SER A 150 -3.15 -8.61 -13.60
C SER A 150 -2.20 -9.19 -14.64
N GLU A 151 -2.65 -9.37 -15.89
CA GLU A 151 -1.81 -9.79 -17.00
C GLU A 151 -0.66 -8.81 -17.25
N SER A 152 -0.97 -7.50 -17.27
CA SER A 152 0.05 -6.45 -17.46
C SER A 152 1.12 -6.45 -16.38
N VAL A 153 0.71 -6.62 -15.10
CA VAL A 153 1.65 -6.70 -13.96
C VAL A 153 2.55 -7.92 -14.08
N LEU A 154 2.00 -9.08 -14.40
CA LEU A 154 2.77 -10.31 -14.59
C LEU A 154 3.78 -10.16 -15.74
N LYS A 155 3.37 -9.58 -16.85
CA LYS A 155 4.27 -9.34 -17.99
C LYS A 155 5.44 -8.42 -17.60
N VAL A 156 5.17 -7.30 -16.94
CA VAL A 156 6.21 -6.38 -16.49
C VAL A 156 7.15 -7.05 -15.48
N PHE A 157 6.62 -7.84 -14.56
CA PHE A 157 7.44 -8.59 -13.60
C PHE A 157 8.42 -9.53 -14.31
N VAL A 158 7.93 -10.31 -15.27
CA VAL A 158 8.76 -11.23 -16.06
C VAL A 158 9.82 -10.48 -16.88
N ASP A 159 9.44 -9.37 -17.53
CA ASP A 159 10.36 -8.53 -18.29
C ASP A 159 11.49 -7.98 -17.42
N LEU A 160 11.17 -7.49 -16.23
CA LEU A 160 12.15 -6.95 -15.28
C LEU A 160 13.06 -8.06 -14.71
N TYR A 161 12.52 -9.24 -14.45
CA TYR A 161 13.30 -10.41 -14.05
C TYR A 161 14.30 -10.81 -15.12
N ASN A 162 13.86 -10.94 -16.38
CA ASN A 162 14.73 -11.29 -17.51
C ASN A 162 15.82 -10.24 -17.77
N LYS A 163 15.57 -8.97 -17.43
CA LYS A 163 16.57 -7.89 -17.49
C LYS A 163 17.53 -7.88 -16.29
N GLY A 164 17.36 -8.77 -15.31
CA GLY A 164 18.17 -8.83 -14.10
C GLY A 164 17.91 -7.70 -13.10
N LEU A 165 16.83 -6.92 -13.27
CA LEU A 165 16.46 -5.82 -12.38
C LEU A 165 15.68 -6.29 -11.16
N ILE A 166 15.06 -7.44 -11.23
CA ILE A 166 14.39 -8.13 -10.11
C ILE A 166 15.14 -9.42 -9.83
N TYR A 167 15.46 -9.67 -8.58
CA TYR A 167 16.10 -10.90 -8.12
C TYR A 167 15.54 -11.32 -6.76
N ARG A 168 15.66 -12.61 -6.44
CA ARG A 168 15.32 -13.13 -5.11
C ARG A 168 16.49 -12.94 -4.17
N GLY A 169 16.26 -12.28 -3.03
CA GLY A 169 17.30 -12.05 -2.03
C GLY A 169 16.71 -11.94 -0.63
N VAL A 170 17.61 -11.98 0.37
CA VAL A 170 17.25 -11.78 1.78
C VAL A 170 17.57 -10.35 2.15
N ARG A 171 16.63 -9.66 2.80
CA ARG A 171 16.76 -8.29 3.29
C ARG A 171 16.21 -8.19 4.70
N MET A 172 16.75 -7.26 5.49
CA MET A 172 16.12 -6.84 6.76
C MET A 172 14.85 -6.05 6.43
N VAL A 173 13.75 -6.41 7.10
CA VAL A 173 12.46 -5.74 6.94
C VAL A 173 11.83 -5.52 8.31
N ASN A 174 10.99 -4.48 8.43
CA ASN A 174 10.09 -4.35 9.55
C ASN A 174 8.99 -5.41 9.42
N TRP A 175 8.77 -6.18 10.47
CA TRP A 175 7.85 -7.32 10.45
C TRP A 175 6.83 -7.23 11.57
N ASP A 176 5.54 -7.33 11.24
CA ASP A 176 4.46 -7.48 12.22
C ASP A 176 4.18 -8.97 12.47
N PRO A 177 4.54 -9.51 13.65
CA PRO A 177 4.33 -10.93 13.95
C PRO A 177 2.86 -11.30 14.17
N LYS A 178 1.96 -10.33 14.40
CA LYS A 178 0.52 -10.55 14.53
C LYS A 178 -0.17 -10.59 13.18
N ALA A 179 0.14 -9.64 12.32
CA ALA A 179 -0.40 -9.61 10.96
C ALA A 179 0.34 -10.55 9.99
N LEU A 180 1.51 -11.08 10.38
CA LEU A 180 2.37 -11.95 9.58
C LEU A 180 2.75 -11.33 8.23
N THR A 181 3.11 -10.06 8.26
CA THR A 181 3.47 -9.29 7.07
C THR A 181 4.63 -8.35 7.31
N ALA A 182 5.35 -8.00 6.23
CA ALA A 182 6.29 -6.89 6.23
C ALA A 182 5.54 -5.55 6.28
N LEU A 183 6.18 -4.56 6.90
CA LEU A 183 5.67 -3.19 6.99
C LEU A 183 6.59 -2.26 6.20
N SER A 184 6.02 -1.22 5.59
CA SER A 184 6.81 -0.13 5.02
C SER A 184 7.38 0.76 6.14
N ASP A 185 8.43 1.52 5.84
CA ASP A 185 9.04 2.41 6.82
C ASP A 185 8.08 3.51 7.28
N GLU A 186 7.14 3.92 6.43
CA GLU A 186 6.09 4.91 6.74
C GLU A 186 5.04 4.40 7.73
N GLU A 187 4.86 3.09 7.82
CA GLU A 187 3.90 2.46 8.74
C GLU A 187 4.48 2.25 10.14
N VAL A 188 5.82 2.39 10.30
CA VAL A 188 6.50 2.18 11.58
C VAL A 188 6.36 3.42 12.46
N ILE A 189 5.79 3.23 13.64
CA ILE A 189 5.66 4.27 14.65
C ILE A 189 6.79 4.14 15.66
N TYR A 190 7.71 5.11 15.65
CA TYR A 190 8.80 5.18 16.61
C TYR A 190 8.31 5.75 17.94
N LYS A 191 8.69 5.07 19.02
CA LYS A 191 8.41 5.52 20.40
C LYS A 191 9.72 5.57 21.18
N GLU A 192 9.90 6.63 21.95
CA GLU A 192 11.01 6.69 22.89
C GLU A 192 10.71 5.79 24.10
N GLU A 193 11.65 4.92 24.43
CA GLU A 193 11.59 4.05 25.61
C GLU A 193 12.89 4.15 26.39
N HIS A 194 12.76 4.18 27.72
CA HIS A 194 13.92 4.15 28.61
C HIS A 194 14.48 2.74 28.69
N GLY A 195 15.52 2.49 27.92
CA GLY A 195 16.23 1.21 27.87
C GLY A 195 17.57 1.26 28.64
N LYS A 196 18.21 0.09 28.76
CA LYS A 196 19.55 -0.05 29.27
C LYS A 196 20.47 -0.56 28.17
N LEU A 197 21.70 -0.07 28.14
CA LEU A 197 22.74 -0.60 27.27
C LEU A 197 23.63 -1.52 28.11
N TYR A 198 23.73 -2.78 27.72
CA TYR A 198 24.49 -3.81 28.40
C TYR A 198 25.80 -4.02 27.66
N TYR A 199 26.91 -4.05 28.39
CA TYR A 199 28.24 -4.29 27.84
C TYR A 199 28.65 -5.73 28.17
N LEU A 200 28.77 -6.55 27.12
CA LEU A 200 29.21 -7.94 27.21
C LEU A 200 30.67 -8.00 26.91
N ARG A 201 31.42 -8.77 27.71
CA ARG A 201 32.85 -8.94 27.58
C ARG A 201 33.18 -10.38 27.21
N TYR A 202 33.92 -10.55 26.13
CA TYR A 202 34.43 -11.83 25.69
C TYR A 202 35.94 -11.87 25.80
N LYS A 203 36.45 -12.87 26.51
CA LYS A 203 37.89 -13.06 26.67
C LYS A 203 38.51 -13.48 25.34
N VAL A 204 39.63 -12.86 24.97
CA VAL A 204 40.34 -13.18 23.75
C VAL A 204 41.36 -14.26 24.03
N GLU A 205 41.26 -15.43 23.40
CA GLU A 205 42.21 -16.52 23.54
C GLU A 205 43.60 -16.14 22.97
N GLY A 206 44.66 -16.47 23.70
CA GLY A 206 46.04 -16.18 23.27
C GLY A 206 46.45 -14.73 23.39
N ASP A 207 45.65 -13.89 24.03
CA ASP A 207 46.06 -12.52 24.37
C ASP A 207 46.85 -12.51 25.69
N GLU A 208 48.15 -12.22 25.61
CA GLU A 208 49.07 -12.20 26.78
C GLU A 208 48.71 -11.13 27.79
N GLU A 209 48.03 -10.05 27.36
CA GLU A 209 47.57 -8.96 28.24
C GLU A 209 46.22 -9.27 28.90
N GLY A 210 45.55 -10.38 28.54
CA GLY A 210 44.26 -10.79 29.12
C GLY A 210 43.12 -9.85 28.86
N ARG A 211 43.14 -9.18 27.67
CA ARG A 211 42.13 -8.19 27.27
C ARG A 211 40.82 -8.87 26.84
N TYR A 212 39.78 -8.10 26.88
CA TYR A 212 38.42 -8.50 26.48
C TYR A 212 37.96 -7.74 25.25
N ALA A 213 37.35 -8.44 24.35
CA ALA A 213 36.54 -7.82 23.32
C ALA A 213 35.19 -7.43 23.94
N VAL A 214 34.79 -6.19 23.77
CA VAL A 214 33.56 -5.64 24.38
C VAL A 214 32.56 -5.28 23.31
N VAL A 215 31.34 -5.77 23.45
CA VAL A 215 30.20 -5.40 22.62
C VAL A 215 29.08 -4.82 23.49
N ALA A 216 28.30 -3.93 22.94
CA ALA A 216 27.17 -3.33 23.62
C ALA A 216 25.85 -3.74 22.93
N THR A 217 24.84 -4.09 23.72
CA THR A 217 23.52 -4.46 23.23
C THR A 217 22.44 -3.93 24.18
N THR A 218 21.29 -3.60 23.62
CA THR A 218 20.07 -3.32 24.38
C THR A 218 19.29 -4.61 24.72
N ARG A 219 19.68 -5.74 24.12
CA ARG A 219 19.02 -7.05 24.22
C ARG A 219 19.98 -8.12 24.70
N PRO A 220 20.27 -8.18 26.03
CA PRO A 220 21.24 -9.12 26.60
C PRO A 220 20.83 -10.60 26.42
N GLU A 221 19.56 -10.88 26.20
CA GLU A 221 19.05 -12.23 25.96
C GLU A 221 19.60 -12.87 24.67
N THR A 222 20.15 -12.07 23.76
CA THR A 222 20.75 -12.57 22.50
C THR A 222 22.11 -13.25 22.69
N ILE A 223 22.74 -13.11 23.86
CA ILE A 223 24.07 -13.67 24.16
C ILE A 223 24.18 -15.18 23.87
N MET A 224 23.09 -15.91 24.06
CA MET A 224 23.07 -17.35 23.80
C MET A 224 23.20 -17.71 22.31
N GLY A 225 22.89 -16.76 21.44
CA GLY A 225 22.99 -16.88 19.98
C GLY A 225 24.30 -16.36 19.40
N ASP A 226 25.16 -15.76 20.21
CA ASP A 226 26.41 -15.17 19.72
C ASP A 226 27.37 -16.27 19.25
N THR A 227 27.74 -16.21 17.98
CA THR A 227 28.62 -17.19 17.33
C THR A 227 29.92 -16.56 16.83
N ALA A 228 29.91 -15.26 16.58
CA ALA A 228 31.06 -14.51 16.09
C ALA A 228 30.96 -13.04 16.45
N MET A 229 32.10 -12.37 16.49
CA MET A 229 32.21 -10.91 16.62
C MET A 229 32.92 -10.35 15.41
N CYS A 230 32.45 -9.22 14.91
CA CYS A 230 33.14 -8.47 13.87
C CYS A 230 33.48 -7.06 14.39
N ILE A 231 34.56 -6.53 13.89
CA ILE A 231 35.02 -5.18 14.22
C ILE A 231 35.13 -4.33 12.94
N ASN A 232 35.01 -3.01 13.10
CA ASN A 232 35.40 -2.12 12.04
C ASN A 232 36.95 -2.10 11.94
N PRO A 233 37.54 -2.48 10.79
CA PRO A 233 39.00 -2.54 10.63
C PRO A 233 39.68 -1.17 10.72
N ASN A 234 38.95 -0.09 10.63
CA ASN A 234 39.44 1.29 10.72
C ASN A 234 39.19 1.95 12.10
N ASP A 235 38.68 1.19 13.09
CA ASP A 235 38.47 1.70 14.43
C ASP A 235 39.76 1.57 15.25
N PRO A 236 40.40 2.69 15.63
CA PRO A 236 41.66 2.69 16.42
C PRO A 236 41.55 1.98 17.77
N LYS A 237 40.33 1.93 18.36
CA LYS A 237 40.12 1.29 19.66
C LYS A 237 40.21 -0.23 19.60
N ASN A 238 39.92 -0.80 18.42
CA ASN A 238 39.91 -2.25 18.19
C ASN A 238 41.05 -2.71 17.27
N GLU A 239 42.04 -1.85 16.98
CA GLU A 239 43.18 -2.18 16.11
C GLU A 239 43.94 -3.41 16.59
N TRP A 240 44.05 -3.62 17.89
CA TRP A 240 44.70 -4.78 18.49
C TRP A 240 43.96 -6.11 18.23
N LEU A 241 42.66 -6.08 17.88
CA LEU A 241 41.86 -7.24 17.44
C LEU A 241 41.95 -7.53 15.93
N ARG A 242 42.69 -6.72 15.17
CA ARG A 242 42.74 -6.71 13.71
C ARG A 242 43.61 -7.85 13.13
N SER A 243 44.15 -8.74 13.91
CA SER A 243 44.86 -9.89 13.36
C SER A 243 43.91 -11.06 13.08
N GLU A 244 44.31 -11.95 12.15
CA GLU A 244 43.63 -13.15 11.71
C GLU A 244 42.77 -13.86 12.75
N GLU A 245 41.73 -14.60 12.33
CA GLU A 245 40.71 -15.26 13.16
C GLU A 245 41.22 -15.64 14.58
N ARG A 246 40.88 -14.80 15.56
CA ARG A 246 41.10 -15.13 16.95
C ARG A 246 39.83 -15.80 17.49
N ARG A 247 40.02 -16.92 18.16
CA ARG A 247 38.94 -17.58 18.89
C ARG A 247 38.61 -16.79 20.15
N VAL A 248 37.31 -16.54 20.34
CA VAL A 248 36.75 -15.91 21.53
C VAL A 248 36.05 -16.99 22.33
N GLY A 249 36.53 -17.25 23.55
CA GLY A 249 35.87 -18.21 24.45
C GLY A 249 34.68 -17.62 25.14
N LYS A 250 33.61 -18.42 25.31
CA LYS A 250 32.51 -18.10 26.24
C LYS A 250 32.94 -18.58 27.63
N GLU A 251 33.08 -17.67 28.61
CA GLU A 251 33.05 -17.97 30.03
C GLU A 251 31.68 -17.79 30.63
#